data_2d1eb19a8201f0bd777bfef843eedded
#
_entry.id   2d1eb19a8201f0bd777bfef843eedded
#
_cell.length_a   1.000
_cell.length_b   1.000
_cell.length_c   1.000
_cell.angle_alpha   90.00
_cell.angle_beta   90.00
_cell.angle_gamma   90.00
#
_symmetry.space_group_name_H-M   'P 1'
#
loop_
_entity.id
_entity.type
_entity.pdbx_description
1 polymer ?
#
loop_
_entity_poly.entity_id
_entity_poly.type
_entity_poly.pdbx_seq_one_letter_code
_entity_poly.pdbx_strand_id
1 'polypeptide(L)'
;MKIAVTGKGGVGKTTFAATLARLYADEGRKVLAADVDPDANLGLALGFDEETLDSIVPITKMRKLVEERTGANEVNKFFKINPKVDDIPDTYSKEVNGVKLLVLGTVETGGGGCVCPEHVMLRRIINNLVIHRDDVVIMDMEAGLEHLGRGTTQSMDQFIVVIEPGARSVQTYKNVKRLADDLGVKQVRVVANKVRNVEDEEFVKAHIPAEDLLGFIHYNTEVIDADRQGKSPYDFSNTIKEEITKIKNIIDKGL
;
A
#
# COMPACT_ATOMS: atom_id res chain seq x y z
N MET A 1 10.17 -0.30 9.85
CA MET A 1 9.14 0.75 9.60
C MET A 1 8.01 0.14 8.80
N LYS A 2 6.75 0.43 9.18
CA LYS A 2 5.55 -0.18 8.59
C LYS A 2 4.56 0.90 8.18
N ILE A 3 4.36 1.08 6.89
CA ILE A 3 3.53 2.14 6.31
C ILE A 3 2.43 1.51 5.47
N ALA A 4 1.18 1.88 5.73
CA ALA A 4 0.07 1.59 4.83
C ALA A 4 -0.31 2.86 4.06
N VAL A 5 -0.38 2.76 2.75
CA VAL A 5 -0.84 3.82 1.84
C VAL A 5 -2.23 3.46 1.37
N THR A 6 -3.19 4.34 1.61
CA THR A 6 -4.59 4.13 1.24
C THR A 6 -5.20 5.40 0.64
N GLY A 7 -6.39 5.32 0.11
CA GLY A 7 -7.09 6.45 -0.51
C GLY A 7 -8.02 5.97 -1.62
N LYS A 8 -8.82 6.87 -2.16
CA LYS A 8 -9.77 6.57 -3.23
C LYS A 8 -9.05 6.09 -4.51
N GLY A 9 -9.75 5.32 -5.36
CA GLY A 9 -9.24 4.95 -6.68
C GLY A 9 -8.82 6.17 -7.51
N GLY A 10 -7.66 6.07 -8.18
CA GLY A 10 -7.13 7.10 -9.07
C GLY A 10 -6.42 8.29 -8.41
N VAL A 11 -6.36 8.39 -7.08
CA VAL A 11 -5.70 9.53 -6.40
C VAL A 11 -4.17 9.50 -6.45
N GLY A 12 -3.55 8.42 -6.92
CA GLY A 12 -2.09 8.27 -7.04
C GLY A 12 -1.41 7.59 -5.85
N LYS A 13 -2.14 6.75 -5.11
CA LYS A 13 -1.59 5.90 -4.02
C LYS A 13 -0.36 5.13 -4.47
N THR A 14 -0.52 4.37 -5.55
CA THR A 14 0.51 3.51 -6.12
C THR A 14 1.76 4.26 -6.54
N THR A 15 1.61 5.42 -7.19
CA THR A 15 2.73 6.32 -7.54
C THR A 15 3.49 6.78 -6.29
N PHE A 16 2.76 7.19 -5.25
CA PHE A 16 3.35 7.60 -3.99
C PHE A 16 4.05 6.43 -3.29
N ALA A 17 3.39 5.27 -3.16
CA ALA A 17 3.94 4.08 -2.50
C ALA A 17 5.21 3.57 -3.21
N ALA A 18 5.19 3.46 -4.54
CA ALA A 18 6.32 3.04 -5.34
C ALA A 18 7.52 4.00 -5.21
N THR A 19 7.26 5.31 -5.35
CA THR A 19 8.32 6.32 -5.24
C THR A 19 8.92 6.34 -3.84
N LEU A 20 8.09 6.24 -2.80
CA LEU A 20 8.56 6.17 -1.41
C LEU A 20 9.40 4.91 -1.16
N ALA A 21 9.00 3.75 -1.71
CA ALA A 21 9.75 2.51 -1.61
C ALA A 21 11.14 2.62 -2.28
N ARG A 22 11.21 3.21 -3.47
CA ARG A 22 12.46 3.46 -4.20
C ARG A 22 13.38 4.40 -3.43
N LEU A 23 12.86 5.46 -2.81
CA LEU A 23 13.64 6.39 -1.98
C LEU A 23 14.30 5.68 -0.80
N TYR A 24 13.57 4.80 -0.11
CA TYR A 24 14.16 4.03 0.99
C TYR A 24 15.19 3.00 0.50
N ALA A 25 14.97 2.39 -0.66
CA ALA A 25 15.93 1.44 -1.25
C ALA A 25 17.22 2.14 -1.65
N ASP A 26 17.16 3.34 -2.26
CA ASP A 26 18.33 4.15 -2.62
C ASP A 26 19.17 4.59 -1.39
N GLU A 27 18.56 4.64 -0.22
CA GLU A 27 19.26 4.85 1.05
C GLU A 27 19.88 3.55 1.62
N GLY A 28 19.82 2.45 0.89
CA GLY A 28 20.36 1.15 1.29
C GLY A 28 19.49 0.40 2.31
N ARG A 29 18.25 0.81 2.53
CA ARG A 29 17.32 0.09 3.42
C ARG A 29 16.75 -1.14 2.69
N LYS A 30 16.52 -2.21 3.44
CA LYS A 30 15.74 -3.35 2.95
C LYS A 30 14.28 -2.95 2.85
N VAL A 31 13.71 -3.01 1.65
CA VAL A 31 12.34 -2.57 1.39
C VAL A 31 11.50 -3.71 0.82
N LEU A 32 10.33 -3.90 1.40
CA LEU A 32 9.30 -4.79 0.87
C LEU A 32 8.03 -3.99 0.59
N ALA A 33 7.68 -3.90 -0.67
CA ALA A 33 6.42 -3.32 -1.15
C ALA A 33 5.39 -4.44 -1.30
N ALA A 34 4.24 -4.29 -0.67
CA ALA A 34 3.13 -5.24 -0.75
C ALA A 34 1.95 -4.62 -1.48
N ASP A 35 1.55 -5.23 -2.57
CA ASP A 35 0.38 -4.83 -3.36
C ASP A 35 -0.86 -5.59 -2.87
N VAL A 36 -1.79 -4.86 -2.27
CA VAL A 36 -3.04 -5.39 -1.70
C VAL A 36 -4.27 -4.81 -2.45
N ASP A 37 -4.04 -4.19 -3.61
CA ASP A 37 -5.10 -3.66 -4.47
C ASP A 37 -5.61 -4.78 -5.41
N PRO A 38 -6.92 -4.83 -5.73
CA PRO A 38 -7.44 -5.72 -6.77
C PRO A 38 -6.74 -5.54 -8.12
N ASP A 39 -6.45 -4.30 -8.47
CA ASP A 39 -5.73 -3.89 -9.66
C ASP A 39 -4.24 -3.68 -9.32
N ALA A 40 -3.47 -4.78 -9.33
CA ALA A 40 -2.07 -4.80 -8.93
C ALA A 40 -1.17 -3.99 -9.87
N ASN A 41 -1.06 -2.68 -9.64
CA ASN A 41 -0.28 -1.75 -10.45
C ASN A 41 1.05 -1.31 -9.79
N LEU A 42 1.33 -1.75 -8.57
CA LEU A 42 2.54 -1.34 -7.84
C LEU A 42 3.81 -1.79 -8.54
N GLY A 43 3.79 -2.96 -9.18
CA GLY A 43 4.93 -3.48 -9.91
C GLY A 43 5.36 -2.57 -11.07
N LEU A 44 4.42 -2.12 -11.90
CA LEU A 44 4.69 -1.19 -12.99
C LEU A 44 5.29 0.12 -12.45
N ALA A 45 4.70 0.68 -11.40
CA ALA A 45 5.17 1.92 -10.78
C ALA A 45 6.57 1.77 -10.15
N LEU A 46 6.99 0.58 -9.73
CA LEU A 46 8.34 0.26 -9.25
C LEU A 46 9.37 0.11 -10.39
N GLY A 47 8.91 -0.10 -11.63
CA GLY A 47 9.75 -0.25 -12.82
C GLY A 47 10.07 -1.69 -13.20
N PHE A 48 9.20 -2.64 -12.84
CA PHE A 48 9.25 -3.98 -13.42
C PHE A 48 8.91 -3.96 -14.90
N ASP A 49 9.57 -4.80 -15.69
CA ASP A 49 9.20 -5.03 -17.08
C ASP A 49 7.91 -5.87 -17.20
N GLU A 50 7.27 -5.77 -18.36
CA GLU A 50 6.00 -6.44 -18.63
C GLU A 50 6.12 -7.98 -18.53
N GLU A 51 7.22 -8.56 -19.01
CA GLU A 51 7.45 -10.01 -18.95
C GLU A 51 7.50 -10.51 -17.50
N THR A 52 8.19 -9.77 -16.64
CA THR A 52 8.24 -10.08 -15.20
C THR A 52 6.89 -9.93 -14.55
N LEU A 53 6.15 -8.84 -14.86
CA LEU A 53 4.81 -8.59 -14.30
C LEU A 53 3.83 -9.69 -14.68
N ASP A 54 3.82 -10.14 -15.93
CA ASP A 54 2.99 -11.25 -16.42
C ASP A 54 3.29 -12.58 -15.72
N SER A 55 4.52 -12.75 -15.22
CA SER A 55 4.92 -13.94 -14.46
C SER A 55 4.45 -13.94 -13.00
N ILE A 56 4.02 -12.79 -12.48
CA ILE A 56 3.60 -12.65 -11.08
C ILE A 56 2.16 -13.09 -10.91
N VAL A 57 1.95 -14.14 -10.12
CA VAL A 57 0.62 -14.57 -9.73
C VAL A 57 0.33 -14.03 -8.32
N PRO A 58 -0.77 -13.29 -8.11
CA PRO A 58 -1.15 -12.86 -6.76
C PRO A 58 -1.32 -14.05 -5.81
N ILE A 59 -0.86 -13.91 -4.58
CA ILE A 59 -0.87 -15.00 -3.58
C ILE A 59 -2.28 -15.56 -3.38
N THR A 60 -3.31 -14.70 -3.35
CA THR A 60 -4.71 -15.12 -3.19
C THR A 60 -5.23 -15.98 -4.35
N LYS A 61 -4.59 -15.91 -5.52
CA LYS A 61 -4.92 -16.73 -6.70
C LYS A 61 -4.11 -18.04 -6.79
N MET A 62 -3.12 -18.24 -5.92
CA MET A 62 -2.31 -19.45 -5.88
C MET A 62 -3.03 -20.58 -5.12
N ARG A 63 -4.03 -21.22 -5.72
CA ARG A 63 -4.89 -22.23 -5.10
C ARG A 63 -4.10 -23.32 -4.37
N LYS A 64 -3.09 -23.91 -5.02
CA LYS A 64 -2.25 -24.96 -4.43
C LYS A 64 -1.55 -24.50 -3.16
N LEU A 65 -1.02 -23.28 -3.15
CA LEU A 65 -0.37 -22.70 -1.97
C LEU A 65 -1.38 -22.49 -0.85
N VAL A 66 -2.57 -21.94 -1.15
CA VAL A 66 -3.63 -21.72 -0.18
C VAL A 66 -4.06 -23.05 0.43
N GLU A 67 -4.31 -24.08 -0.39
CA GLU A 67 -4.69 -25.43 0.07
C GLU A 67 -3.60 -26.06 0.95
N GLU A 68 -2.33 -25.99 0.53
CA GLU A 68 -1.19 -26.51 1.29
C GLU A 68 -1.09 -25.88 2.68
N ARG A 69 -1.21 -24.55 2.75
CA ARG A 69 -1.01 -23.81 4.00
C ARG A 69 -2.20 -23.89 4.93
N THR A 70 -3.40 -23.85 4.38
CA THR A 70 -4.64 -23.85 5.18
C THR A 70 -5.20 -25.25 5.42
N GLY A 71 -4.89 -26.21 4.55
CA GLY A 71 -5.46 -27.56 4.57
C GLY A 71 -6.88 -27.62 4.00
N ALA A 72 -7.41 -26.51 3.47
CA ALA A 72 -8.68 -26.49 2.76
C ALA A 72 -8.51 -27.08 1.36
N ASN A 73 -9.47 -27.89 0.91
CA ASN A 73 -9.54 -28.38 -0.46
C ASN A 73 -11.01 -28.64 -0.83
N GLU A 74 -11.25 -29.09 -2.05
CA GLU A 74 -12.61 -29.34 -2.55
C GLU A 74 -13.41 -30.35 -1.68
N VAL A 75 -12.72 -31.28 -1.03
CA VAL A 75 -13.33 -32.32 -0.17
C VAL A 75 -13.41 -31.86 1.28
N ASN A 76 -12.37 -31.21 1.77
CA ASN A 76 -12.28 -30.76 3.16
C ASN A 76 -12.54 -29.26 3.26
N LYS A 77 -13.70 -28.88 3.80
CA LYS A 77 -14.10 -27.50 4.05
C LYS A 77 -13.55 -26.92 5.36
N PHE A 78 -12.97 -27.75 6.23
CA PHE A 78 -12.30 -27.28 7.45
C PHE A 78 -10.89 -26.86 7.11
N PHE A 79 -10.46 -25.70 7.61
CA PHE A 79 -9.14 -25.17 7.36
C PHE A 79 -8.52 -24.52 8.60
N LYS A 80 -7.19 -24.42 8.58
CA LYS A 80 -6.43 -23.79 9.65
C LYS A 80 -6.63 -22.28 9.61
N ILE A 81 -7.04 -21.70 10.73
CA ILE A 81 -7.18 -20.24 10.89
C ILE A 81 -5.84 -19.54 11.16
N ASN A 82 -4.77 -20.31 11.38
CA ASN A 82 -3.43 -19.84 11.66
C ASN A 82 -2.38 -20.57 10.79
N PRO A 83 -2.42 -20.40 9.46
CA PRO A 83 -1.46 -21.01 8.55
C PRO A 83 -0.06 -20.46 8.75
N LYS A 84 0.96 -21.27 8.46
CA LYS A 84 2.36 -20.83 8.41
C LYS A 84 2.61 -20.00 7.14
N VAL A 85 3.13 -18.79 7.28
CA VAL A 85 3.29 -17.81 6.17
C VAL A 85 4.62 -17.05 6.21
N ASP A 86 5.49 -17.35 7.17
CA ASP A 86 6.73 -16.64 7.43
C ASP A 86 7.73 -16.68 6.25
N ASP A 87 7.71 -17.74 5.47
CA ASP A 87 8.54 -17.93 4.28
C ASP A 87 7.98 -17.30 3.01
N ILE A 88 6.69 -16.95 2.98
CA ILE A 88 6.01 -16.48 1.77
C ILE A 88 6.64 -15.18 1.21
N PRO A 89 6.93 -14.15 2.03
CA PRO A 89 7.49 -12.92 1.51
C PRO A 89 8.84 -13.11 0.83
N ASP A 90 9.67 -14.01 1.33
CA ASP A 90 10.99 -14.25 0.75
C ASP A 90 10.96 -15.22 -0.44
N THR A 91 9.97 -16.12 -0.48
CA THR A 91 9.84 -17.13 -1.55
C THR A 91 9.13 -16.57 -2.79
N TYR A 92 8.13 -15.73 -2.60
CA TYR A 92 7.23 -15.29 -3.68
C TYR A 92 7.39 -13.84 -4.09
N SER A 93 8.24 -13.05 -3.41
CA SER A 93 8.55 -11.70 -3.89
C SER A 93 9.48 -11.72 -5.09
N LYS A 94 9.32 -10.73 -5.97
CA LYS A 94 10.28 -10.38 -7.02
C LYS A 94 11.00 -9.11 -6.63
N GLU A 95 12.19 -8.87 -7.14
CA GLU A 95 12.99 -7.70 -6.77
C GLU A 95 13.35 -6.87 -8.01
N VAL A 96 13.17 -5.56 -7.91
CA VAL A 96 13.62 -4.57 -8.88
C VAL A 96 14.13 -3.33 -8.14
N ASN A 97 15.27 -2.79 -8.59
CA ASN A 97 15.82 -1.55 -8.06
C ASN A 97 15.93 -1.52 -6.52
N GLY A 98 16.31 -2.65 -5.90
CA GLY A 98 16.45 -2.80 -4.45
C GLY A 98 15.14 -2.91 -3.67
N VAL A 99 13.99 -2.97 -4.35
CA VAL A 99 12.67 -3.16 -3.73
C VAL A 99 12.14 -4.55 -4.02
N LYS A 100 11.83 -5.31 -2.97
CA LYS A 100 11.07 -6.56 -3.10
C LYS A 100 9.60 -6.26 -3.24
N LEU A 101 8.95 -6.79 -4.27
CA LEU A 101 7.50 -6.71 -4.50
C LEU A 101 6.84 -8.03 -4.16
N LEU A 102 5.83 -7.99 -3.30
CA LEU A 102 4.92 -9.09 -3.01
C LEU A 102 3.50 -8.71 -3.44
N VAL A 103 2.97 -9.36 -4.46
CA VAL A 103 1.59 -9.15 -4.90
C VAL A 103 0.68 -10.10 -4.14
N LEU A 104 -0.10 -9.55 -3.23
CA LEU A 104 -1.05 -10.31 -2.42
C LEU A 104 -2.38 -10.50 -3.16
N GLY A 105 -2.84 -9.46 -3.86
CA GLY A 105 -4.17 -9.41 -4.43
C GLY A 105 -5.24 -9.23 -3.36
N THR A 106 -6.49 -9.27 -3.78
CA THR A 106 -7.65 -9.20 -2.88
C THR A 106 -8.48 -10.45 -2.98
N VAL A 107 -9.33 -10.64 -1.99
CA VAL A 107 -10.34 -11.69 -1.99
C VAL A 107 -11.69 -11.04 -2.25
N GLU A 108 -12.30 -11.33 -3.40
CA GLU A 108 -13.66 -10.87 -3.68
C GLU A 108 -14.62 -11.43 -2.63
N THR A 109 -15.17 -10.54 -1.80
CA THR A 109 -16.16 -10.91 -0.79
C THR A 109 -17.50 -11.20 -1.48
N GLY A 110 -17.77 -12.45 -1.73
CA GLY A 110 -19.13 -12.90 -2.04
C GLY A 110 -20.02 -12.75 -0.81
N GLY A 111 -20.59 -11.55 -0.59
CA GLY A 111 -21.65 -11.27 0.39
C GLY A 111 -21.38 -11.67 1.84
N GLY A 112 -21.05 -10.69 2.68
CA GLY A 112 -21.24 -10.76 4.13
C GLY A 112 -20.33 -11.72 4.92
N GLY A 113 -19.11 -11.27 5.26
CA GLY A 113 -18.35 -11.86 6.38
C GLY A 113 -17.85 -13.28 6.20
N CYS A 114 -17.73 -13.77 4.99
CA CYS A 114 -17.27 -15.13 4.73
C CYS A 114 -15.79 -15.29 5.10
N VAL A 115 -15.50 -16.11 6.08
CA VAL A 115 -14.13 -16.55 6.43
C VAL A 115 -13.73 -17.62 5.44
N CYS A 116 -13.10 -17.25 4.32
CA CYS A 116 -12.53 -18.18 3.35
C CYS A 116 -11.03 -18.39 3.58
N PRO A 117 -10.45 -19.50 3.11
CA PRO A 117 -9.03 -19.81 3.30
C PRO A 117 -8.09 -18.72 2.77
N GLU A 118 -8.42 -18.15 1.62
CA GLU A 118 -7.67 -17.07 0.98
C GLU A 118 -7.64 -15.82 1.88
N HIS A 119 -8.76 -15.45 2.46
CA HIS A 119 -8.86 -14.29 3.35
C HIS A 119 -8.05 -14.50 4.64
N VAL A 120 -8.14 -15.70 5.23
CA VAL A 120 -7.34 -16.05 6.41
C VAL A 120 -5.84 -15.99 6.09
N MET A 121 -5.45 -16.53 4.93
CA MET A 121 -4.06 -16.50 4.48
C MET A 121 -3.58 -15.08 4.25
N LEU A 122 -4.35 -14.23 3.54
CA LEU A 122 -4.04 -12.84 3.29
C LEU A 122 -3.82 -12.06 4.60
N ARG A 123 -4.78 -12.14 5.51
CA ARG A 123 -4.68 -11.49 6.83
C ARG A 123 -3.46 -11.97 7.61
N ARG A 124 -3.13 -13.25 7.52
CA ARG A 124 -1.98 -13.81 8.22
C ARG A 124 -0.66 -13.34 7.63
N ILE A 125 -0.56 -13.24 6.29
CA ILE A 125 0.61 -12.68 5.62
C ILE A 125 0.79 -11.21 6.01
N ILE A 126 -0.23 -10.39 5.91
CA ILE A 126 -0.17 -8.97 6.29
C ILE A 126 0.29 -8.83 7.75
N ASN A 127 -0.27 -9.63 8.65
CA ASN A 127 0.14 -9.63 10.06
C ASN A 127 1.62 -10.01 10.23
N ASN A 128 2.10 -11.01 9.50
CA ASN A 128 3.52 -11.39 9.51
C ASN A 128 4.42 -10.28 9.01
N LEU A 129 4.07 -9.61 7.90
CA LEU A 129 4.81 -8.49 7.35
C LEU A 129 4.97 -7.35 8.34
N VAL A 130 3.89 -7.05 9.08
CA VAL A 130 3.86 -5.92 10.01
C VAL A 130 4.58 -6.24 11.32
N ILE A 131 4.38 -7.43 11.89
CA ILE A 131 4.85 -7.75 13.26
C ILE A 131 6.26 -8.34 13.26
N HIS A 132 6.60 -9.17 12.28
CA HIS A 132 7.78 -10.04 12.36
C HIS A 132 8.94 -9.65 11.42
N ARG A 133 8.82 -8.59 10.63
CA ARG A 133 9.91 -8.14 9.74
C ARG A 133 10.52 -6.83 10.22
N ASP A 134 11.85 -6.71 10.09
CA ASP A 134 12.59 -5.47 10.39
C ASP A 134 12.72 -4.55 9.17
N ASP A 135 12.29 -5.02 8.00
CA ASP A 135 12.33 -4.26 6.74
C ASP A 135 11.44 -3.00 6.82
N VAL A 136 11.68 -2.07 5.92
CA VAL A 136 10.67 -1.07 5.56
C VAL A 136 9.58 -1.77 4.77
N VAL A 137 8.38 -1.86 5.33
CA VAL A 137 7.22 -2.44 4.63
C VAL A 137 6.29 -1.32 4.22
N ILE A 138 6.02 -1.23 2.92
CA ILE A 138 5.07 -0.28 2.36
C ILE A 138 3.95 -1.09 1.72
N MET A 139 2.72 -0.91 2.18
CA MET A 139 1.55 -1.58 1.65
C MET A 139 0.72 -0.58 0.83
N ASP A 140 0.52 -0.88 -0.46
CA ASP A 140 -0.44 -0.17 -1.31
C ASP A 140 -1.79 -0.84 -1.20
N MET A 141 -2.79 -0.11 -0.70
CA MET A 141 -4.09 -0.66 -0.33
C MET A 141 -5.22 0.17 -0.93
N GLU A 142 -6.29 -0.48 -1.29
CA GLU A 142 -7.54 0.22 -1.60
C GLU A 142 -8.08 0.98 -0.38
N ALA A 143 -9.03 1.91 -0.60
CA ALA A 143 -9.62 2.67 0.50
C ALA A 143 -10.41 1.76 1.43
N GLY A 144 -9.81 1.40 2.57
CA GLY A 144 -10.42 0.57 3.59
C GLY A 144 -9.38 -0.08 4.49
N LEU A 145 -9.77 -0.40 5.72
CA LEU A 145 -8.94 -1.06 6.71
C LEU A 145 -9.51 -2.44 7.09
N GLU A 146 -10.50 -2.91 6.33
CA GLU A 146 -11.29 -4.10 6.65
C GLU A 146 -10.46 -5.38 6.63
N HIS A 147 -9.38 -5.39 5.84
CA HIS A 147 -8.45 -6.51 5.75
C HIS A 147 -7.46 -6.57 6.93
N LEU A 148 -7.38 -5.48 7.72
CA LEU A 148 -6.48 -5.39 8.85
C LEU A 148 -7.19 -5.75 10.16
N GLY A 149 -6.61 -6.64 10.94
CA GLY A 149 -7.06 -6.92 12.30
C GLY A 149 -6.51 -5.89 13.30
N ARG A 150 -7.12 -5.76 14.47
CA ARG A 150 -6.66 -4.82 15.53
C ARG A 150 -5.17 -4.96 15.87
N GLY A 151 -4.67 -6.18 16.00
CA GLY A 151 -3.24 -6.40 16.28
C GLY A 151 -2.31 -5.90 15.17
N THR A 152 -2.71 -6.05 13.91
CA THR A 152 -1.96 -5.60 12.74
C THR A 152 -1.95 -4.07 12.65
N THR A 153 -3.11 -3.44 12.84
CA THR A 153 -3.24 -1.97 12.78
C THR A 153 -2.45 -1.27 13.88
N GLN A 154 -2.45 -1.83 15.09
CA GLN A 154 -1.68 -1.28 16.23
C GLN A 154 -0.16 -1.39 16.05
N SER A 155 0.30 -2.30 15.20
CA SER A 155 1.72 -2.52 14.90
C SER A 155 2.19 -1.77 13.65
N MET A 156 1.29 -1.03 12.97
CA MET A 156 1.67 -0.11 11.90
C MET A 156 2.21 1.19 12.49
N ASP A 157 3.29 1.68 11.91
CA ASP A 157 3.87 2.96 12.34
C ASP A 157 3.03 4.12 11.82
N GLN A 158 2.59 4.06 10.56
CA GLN A 158 1.79 5.11 9.94
C GLN A 158 0.75 4.57 8.94
N PHE A 159 -0.40 5.22 8.92
CA PHE A 159 -1.39 5.14 7.84
C PHE A 159 -1.38 6.45 7.06
N ILE A 160 -1.07 6.38 5.78
CA ILE A 160 -1.00 7.53 4.90
C ILE A 160 -2.19 7.49 3.94
N VAL A 161 -3.06 8.48 4.06
CA VAL A 161 -4.21 8.66 3.17
C VAL A 161 -3.82 9.62 2.06
N VAL A 162 -3.76 9.13 0.83
CA VAL A 162 -3.55 9.98 -0.34
C VAL A 162 -4.89 10.56 -0.78
N ILE A 163 -4.95 11.87 -0.91
CA ILE A 163 -6.16 12.61 -1.31
C ILE A 163 -5.88 13.52 -2.52
N GLU A 164 -6.90 13.84 -3.28
CA GLU A 164 -6.91 14.99 -4.21
C GLU A 164 -7.65 16.17 -3.58
N PRO A 165 -7.36 17.41 -3.96
CA PRO A 165 -8.11 18.59 -3.53
C PRO A 165 -9.58 18.48 -3.94
N GLY A 166 -10.44 18.03 -3.03
CA GLY A 166 -11.87 17.86 -3.30
C GLY A 166 -12.63 17.21 -2.16
N ALA A 167 -13.90 17.59 -2.01
CA ALA A 167 -14.77 17.18 -0.90
C ALA A 167 -14.89 15.65 -0.76
N ARG A 168 -14.91 14.91 -1.87
CA ARG A 168 -15.01 13.45 -1.84
C ARG A 168 -13.77 12.78 -1.24
N SER A 169 -12.57 13.30 -1.54
CA SER A 169 -11.32 12.81 -0.98
C SER A 169 -11.20 13.16 0.51
N VAL A 170 -11.62 14.37 0.91
CA VAL A 170 -11.72 14.77 2.32
C VAL A 170 -12.67 13.85 3.09
N GLN A 171 -13.81 13.46 2.49
CA GLN A 171 -14.72 12.51 3.12
C GLN A 171 -14.07 11.13 3.29
N THR A 172 -13.30 10.66 2.31
CA THR A 172 -12.53 9.41 2.41
C THR A 172 -11.55 9.46 3.58
N TYR A 173 -10.77 10.55 3.71
CA TYR A 173 -9.87 10.75 4.85
C TYR A 173 -10.62 10.68 6.19
N LYS A 174 -11.75 11.38 6.33
CA LYS A 174 -12.55 11.36 7.58
C LYS A 174 -13.04 9.95 7.92
N ASN A 175 -13.47 9.18 6.91
CA ASN A 175 -13.90 7.80 7.11
C ASN A 175 -12.74 6.90 7.55
N VAL A 176 -11.58 7.01 6.88
CA VAL A 176 -10.37 6.25 7.24
C VAL A 176 -9.91 6.61 8.65
N LYS A 177 -9.89 7.89 9.01
CA LYS A 177 -9.50 8.35 10.36
C LYS A 177 -10.40 7.76 11.43
N ARG A 178 -11.73 7.80 11.24
CA ARG A 178 -12.68 7.18 12.16
C ARG A 178 -12.46 5.68 12.33
N LEU A 179 -12.29 4.94 11.21
CA LEU A 179 -12.02 3.50 11.25
C LEU A 179 -10.67 3.20 11.95
N ALA A 180 -9.68 4.03 11.71
CA ALA A 180 -8.37 3.92 12.33
C ALA A 180 -8.45 4.14 13.85
N ASP A 181 -9.21 5.13 14.29
CA ASP A 181 -9.45 5.38 15.72
C ASP A 181 -10.15 4.17 16.38
N ASP A 182 -11.17 3.58 15.73
CA ASP A 182 -11.88 2.38 16.21
C ASP A 182 -10.95 1.16 16.33
N LEU A 183 -9.91 1.09 15.50
CA LEU A 183 -8.92 0.02 15.47
C LEU A 183 -7.70 0.29 16.36
N GLY A 184 -7.60 1.49 16.94
CA GLY A 184 -6.48 1.90 17.80
C GLY A 184 -5.19 2.22 17.02
N VAL A 185 -5.32 2.72 15.81
CA VAL A 185 -4.19 3.19 15.00
C VAL A 185 -3.62 4.48 15.61
N LYS A 186 -2.30 4.53 15.76
CA LYS A 186 -1.64 5.66 16.43
C LYS A 186 -1.56 6.93 15.58
N GLN A 187 -1.31 6.78 14.29
CA GLN A 187 -1.07 7.91 13.38
C GLN A 187 -1.76 7.71 12.04
N VAL A 188 -2.66 8.61 11.71
CA VAL A 188 -3.24 8.75 10.36
C VAL A 188 -2.75 10.07 9.77
N ARG A 189 -2.03 10.00 8.67
CA ARG A 189 -1.42 11.15 8.01
C ARG A 189 -1.98 11.31 6.60
N VAL A 190 -1.80 12.47 6.02
CA VAL A 190 -2.37 12.83 4.71
C VAL A 190 -1.29 13.32 3.77
N VAL A 191 -1.32 12.86 2.54
CA VAL A 191 -0.60 13.41 1.40
C VAL A 191 -1.63 13.93 0.41
N ALA A 192 -1.57 15.23 0.09
CA ALA A 192 -2.40 15.82 -0.94
C ALA A 192 -1.69 15.73 -2.30
N ASN A 193 -2.26 14.97 -3.22
CA ASN A 193 -1.72 14.73 -4.56
C ASN A 193 -2.53 15.47 -5.62
N LYS A 194 -1.91 15.67 -6.79
CA LYS A 194 -2.49 16.37 -7.95
C LYS A 194 -2.93 17.79 -7.65
N VAL A 195 -2.20 18.46 -6.76
CA VAL A 195 -2.41 19.87 -6.42
C VAL A 195 -2.01 20.74 -7.62
N ARG A 196 -2.87 21.63 -8.07
CA ARG A 196 -2.66 22.41 -9.30
C ARG A 196 -2.23 23.84 -9.04
N ASN A 197 -2.68 24.40 -7.92
CA ASN A 197 -2.53 25.82 -7.62
C ASN A 197 -2.66 26.09 -6.10
N VAL A 198 -2.51 27.35 -5.71
CA VAL A 198 -2.59 27.78 -4.31
C VAL A 198 -3.99 27.57 -3.74
N GLU A 199 -5.04 27.72 -4.53
CA GLU A 199 -6.42 27.49 -4.10
C GLU A 199 -6.66 26.03 -3.71
N ASP A 200 -6.05 25.09 -4.43
CA ASP A 200 -6.09 23.66 -4.08
C ASP A 200 -5.37 23.40 -2.74
N GLU A 201 -4.21 24.06 -2.50
CA GLU A 201 -3.52 23.96 -1.21
C GLU A 201 -4.34 24.54 -0.06
N GLU A 202 -4.92 25.74 -0.25
CA GLU A 202 -5.76 26.39 0.76
C GLU A 202 -6.99 25.54 1.09
N PHE A 203 -7.62 24.94 0.08
CA PHE A 203 -8.71 23.99 0.28
C PHE A 203 -8.28 22.82 1.18
N VAL A 204 -7.14 22.21 0.91
CA VAL A 204 -6.63 21.08 1.72
C VAL A 204 -6.33 21.56 3.15
N LYS A 205 -5.61 22.68 3.31
CA LYS A 205 -5.28 23.24 4.64
C LYS A 205 -6.51 23.60 5.46
N ALA A 206 -7.60 24.00 4.81
CA ALA A 206 -8.86 24.31 5.48
C ALA A 206 -9.63 23.08 6.00
N HIS A 207 -9.37 21.89 5.42
CA HIS A 207 -10.16 20.68 5.70
C HIS A 207 -9.36 19.55 6.38
N ILE A 208 -8.03 19.60 6.34
CA ILE A 208 -7.13 18.61 6.93
C ILE A 208 -6.35 19.28 8.08
N PRO A 209 -6.37 18.72 9.29
CA PRO A 209 -5.56 19.22 10.40
C PRO A 209 -4.07 19.30 10.02
N ALA A 210 -3.41 20.37 10.46
CA ALA A 210 -2.00 20.61 10.10
C ALA A 210 -1.07 19.49 10.60
N GLU A 211 -1.39 18.91 11.76
CA GLU A 211 -0.67 17.79 12.34
C GLU A 211 -0.79 16.50 11.52
N ASP A 212 -1.86 16.32 10.74
CA ASP A 212 -2.07 15.16 9.90
C ASP A 212 -1.47 15.35 8.49
N LEU A 213 -1.26 16.58 8.04
CA LEU A 213 -0.79 16.89 6.68
C LEU A 213 0.73 16.71 6.56
N LEU A 214 1.17 15.74 5.74
CA LEU A 214 2.59 15.50 5.44
C LEU A 214 3.12 16.43 4.36
N GLY A 215 2.29 16.82 3.39
CA GLY A 215 2.71 17.68 2.29
C GLY A 215 1.86 17.55 1.04
N PHE A 216 2.36 18.19 -0.01
CA PHE A 216 1.71 18.31 -1.30
C PHE A 216 2.57 17.66 -2.38
N ILE A 217 1.91 17.01 -3.33
CA ILE A 217 2.47 16.54 -4.59
C ILE A 217 1.68 17.26 -5.69
N HIS A 218 2.39 18.02 -6.52
CA HIS A 218 1.74 18.82 -7.55
C HIS A 218 1.39 17.97 -8.77
N TYR A 219 0.35 18.41 -9.48
CA TYR A 219 -0.04 17.79 -10.74
C TYR A 219 1.11 17.91 -11.74
N ASN A 220 1.57 16.76 -12.23
CA ASN A 220 2.71 16.67 -13.12
C ASN A 220 2.39 15.78 -14.33
N THR A 221 2.49 16.33 -15.54
CA THR A 221 2.26 15.58 -16.79
C THR A 221 3.29 14.49 -17.03
N GLU A 222 4.53 14.65 -16.50
CA GLU A 222 5.57 13.63 -16.62
C GLU A 222 5.13 12.28 -16.00
N VAL A 223 4.31 12.30 -14.93
CA VAL A 223 3.76 11.08 -14.32
C VAL A 223 2.83 10.36 -15.30
N ILE A 224 2.00 11.12 -16.03
CA ILE A 224 1.10 10.56 -17.05
C ILE A 224 1.91 10.00 -18.23
N ASP A 225 2.96 10.71 -18.63
CA ASP A 225 3.83 10.30 -19.73
C ASP A 225 4.68 9.06 -19.34
N ALA A 226 5.10 8.94 -18.08
CA ALA A 226 5.73 7.75 -17.54
C ALA A 226 4.78 6.54 -17.63
N ASP A 227 3.54 6.70 -17.17
CA ASP A 227 2.51 5.65 -17.22
C ASP A 227 2.24 5.18 -18.67
N ARG A 228 2.07 6.12 -19.61
CA ARG A 228 1.90 5.80 -21.05
C ARG A 228 3.07 5.03 -21.65
N GLN A 229 4.27 5.20 -21.11
CA GLN A 229 5.48 4.53 -21.58
C GLN A 229 5.82 3.26 -20.79
N GLY A 230 4.98 2.86 -19.83
CA GLY A 230 5.26 1.72 -18.95
C GLY A 230 6.51 1.92 -18.10
N LYS A 231 6.79 3.17 -17.67
CA LYS A 231 7.98 3.50 -16.89
C LYS A 231 7.62 3.94 -15.48
N SER A 232 8.55 3.72 -14.55
CA SER A 232 8.40 4.21 -13.18
C SER A 232 8.39 5.75 -13.14
N PRO A 233 7.41 6.39 -12.49
CA PRO A 233 7.42 7.82 -12.25
C PRO A 233 8.67 8.29 -11.51
N TYR A 234 9.25 7.46 -10.66
CA TYR A 234 10.49 7.72 -9.94
C TYR A 234 11.68 8.01 -10.86
N ASP A 235 11.82 7.23 -11.93
CA ASP A 235 12.93 7.37 -12.89
C ASP A 235 12.63 8.44 -13.95
N PHE A 236 11.37 8.82 -14.12
CA PHE A 236 10.92 9.69 -15.19
C PHE A 236 10.78 11.16 -14.76
N SER A 237 10.44 11.43 -13.49
CA SER A 237 10.16 12.77 -12.98
C SER A 237 10.98 13.13 -11.75
N ASN A 238 11.93 14.05 -11.90
CA ASN A 238 12.68 14.59 -10.77
C ASN A 238 11.79 15.37 -9.79
N THR A 239 10.79 16.07 -10.28
CA THR A 239 9.86 16.85 -9.44
C THR A 239 9.13 15.96 -8.46
N ILE A 240 8.57 14.85 -8.92
CA ILE A 240 7.89 13.87 -8.06
C ILE A 240 8.85 13.31 -7.01
N LYS A 241 10.06 12.96 -7.43
CA LYS A 241 11.10 12.45 -6.54
C LYS A 241 11.43 13.44 -5.43
N GLU A 242 11.62 14.73 -5.77
CA GLU A 242 11.94 15.79 -4.80
C GLU A 242 10.80 16.04 -3.81
N GLU A 243 9.56 16.09 -4.29
CA GLU A 243 8.39 16.34 -3.45
C GLU A 243 8.16 15.19 -2.47
N ILE A 244 8.24 13.94 -2.95
CA ILE A 244 8.07 12.77 -2.08
C ILE A 244 9.27 12.62 -1.13
N THR A 245 10.48 13.04 -1.52
CA THR A 245 11.63 13.11 -0.60
C THR A 245 11.37 14.06 0.57
N LYS A 246 10.75 15.23 0.34
CA LYS A 246 10.38 16.15 1.42
C LYS A 246 9.37 15.50 2.37
N ILE A 247 8.36 14.81 1.82
CA ILE A 247 7.35 14.09 2.59
C ILE A 247 8.00 12.95 3.39
N LYS A 248 8.87 12.16 2.76
CA LYS A 248 9.63 11.09 3.41
C LYS A 248 10.42 11.61 4.63
N ASN A 249 11.08 12.75 4.48
CA ASN A 249 11.86 13.35 5.58
C ASN A 249 10.97 13.76 6.78
N ILE A 250 9.69 14.08 6.54
CA ILE A 250 8.72 14.35 7.61
C ILE A 250 8.26 13.04 8.25
N ILE A 251 8.04 12.00 7.45
CA ILE A 251 7.71 10.65 7.94
C ILE A 251 8.81 10.16 8.89
N ASP A 252 10.08 10.26 8.49
CA ASP A 252 11.22 9.79 9.27
C ASP A 252 11.42 10.54 10.59
N LYS A 253 11.04 11.83 10.65
CA LYS A 253 11.12 12.64 11.88
C LYS A 253 9.97 12.39 12.85
N GLY A 254 8.88 11.81 12.39
CA GLY A 254 7.69 11.53 13.19
C GLY A 254 7.67 10.13 13.82
N LEU A 255 8.73 9.36 13.61
CA LEU A 255 9.00 8.04 14.20
C LEU A 255 9.93 8.20 15.39
#